data_753585b27f285411704ede8413930e3e
#
_entry.id   753585b27f285411704ede8413930e3e
#
_cell.length_a   1.000
_cell.length_b   1.000
_cell.length_c   1.000
_cell.angle_alpha   90.00
_cell.angle_beta   90.00
_cell.angle_gamma   90.00
#
_symmetry.space_group_name_H-M   'P 1'
#
loop_
_entity.id
_entity.type
_entity.pdbx_description
1 polymer ?
#
loop_
_entity_poly.entity_id
_entity_poly.type
_entity_poly.pdbx_seq_one_letter_code
_entity_poly.pdbx_strand_id
1 'polypeptide(L)'
;MNFKETVLLLGMSMVVPVTSIAQDKVEASVGADLVSGYIWRGQDLGGVSIQPSLSVAYKGFSLGAWGSAGIESADTKELDLTLGYSTGGFSISVTDYWFNGGPGYFHYGTHHTSHVFEAQIGYDFGPLAVNWYTNFAGADGVNKDGDRAYSSYISLAAPFKLAGLDWTAEIGATPWANDFYNVSADPECSGSDGFAVCDISLGASKEIKITDSFSVPAFAKVTVNPRTEGAYFVFGLSF
;
A
#
# COMPACT_ATOMS: atom_id res chain seq x y z
N MET A 1 19.40 -2.19 25.28
CA MET A 1 19.09 -1.02 24.46
C MET A 1 17.95 -1.48 23.55
N ASN A 2 16.70 -1.21 23.95
CA ASN A 2 15.51 -1.75 23.27
C ASN A 2 15.17 -0.83 22.08
N PHE A 3 15.52 -1.25 20.89
CA PHE A 3 15.04 -0.62 19.65
C PHE A 3 13.59 -1.05 19.43
N LYS A 4 12.64 -0.23 19.88
CA LYS A 4 11.28 -0.21 19.35
C LYS A 4 11.30 0.75 18.17
N GLU A 5 11.72 0.27 17.02
CA GLU A 5 11.58 1.03 15.80
C GLU A 5 10.28 0.61 15.13
N THR A 6 9.28 1.45 15.30
CA THR A 6 8.09 1.45 14.46
C THR A 6 8.53 1.99 13.11
N VAL A 7 8.78 1.13 12.15
CA VAL A 7 8.93 1.55 10.75
C VAL A 7 7.53 1.95 10.29
N LEU A 8 7.27 3.25 10.29
CA LEU A 8 6.09 3.80 9.65
C LEU A 8 6.34 3.67 8.14
N LEU A 9 5.87 2.59 7.54
CA LEU A 9 5.86 2.44 6.08
C LEU A 9 4.86 3.45 5.53
N LEU A 10 5.38 4.55 5.01
CA LEU A 10 4.67 5.60 4.25
C LEU A 10 4.24 5.06 2.88
N GLY A 11 3.41 4.09 2.88
CA GLY A 11 2.84 3.51 1.68
C GLY A 11 1.71 2.61 2.11
N MET A 12 0.53 2.93 1.67
CA MET A 12 -0.73 2.22 1.88
C MET A 12 -0.65 0.74 1.52
N SER A 13 0.05 0.01 2.35
CA SER A 13 -0.11 -1.43 2.49
C SER A 13 -0.07 -1.64 3.98
N MET A 14 -1.15 -2.13 4.58
CA MET A 14 -1.14 -2.54 5.97
C MET A 14 -0.12 -3.66 6.18
N VAL A 15 1.15 -3.32 6.15
CA VAL A 15 2.12 -4.11 6.88
C VAL A 15 2.02 -3.60 8.32
N VAL A 16 1.16 -4.22 9.09
CA VAL A 16 1.23 -4.10 10.56
C VAL A 16 2.69 -4.44 10.88
N PRO A 17 3.49 -3.51 11.46
CA PRO A 17 4.83 -3.84 11.87
C PRO A 17 4.73 -4.87 12.99
N VAL A 18 4.65 -6.13 12.62
CA VAL A 18 4.75 -7.21 13.58
C VAL A 18 6.22 -7.26 13.94
N THR A 19 6.60 -6.52 14.99
CA THR A 19 7.88 -6.72 15.64
C THR A 19 8.00 -8.20 15.95
N SER A 20 8.94 -8.86 15.32
CA SER A 20 9.17 -10.31 15.32
C SER A 20 9.65 -10.84 16.67
N ILE A 21 8.82 -10.68 17.69
CA ILE A 21 8.91 -11.41 18.95
C ILE A 21 7.60 -12.16 19.01
N ALA A 22 7.67 -13.49 19.09
CA ALA A 22 6.52 -14.34 19.35
C ALA A 22 5.79 -13.82 20.60
N GLN A 23 4.80 -12.96 20.39
CA GLN A 23 4.04 -12.38 21.48
C GLN A 23 2.96 -13.38 21.88
N ASP A 24 3.00 -13.80 23.14
CA ASP A 24 1.97 -14.67 23.73
C ASP A 24 0.65 -13.93 24.03
N LYS A 25 0.52 -12.70 23.52
CA LYS A 25 -0.69 -11.86 23.71
C LYS A 25 -1.27 -11.44 22.37
N VAL A 26 -2.59 -11.38 22.32
CA VAL A 26 -3.31 -10.75 21.20
C VAL A 26 -3.08 -9.25 21.27
N GLU A 27 -2.70 -8.66 20.16
CA GLU A 27 -2.59 -7.21 19.98
C GLU A 27 -3.71 -6.75 19.05
N ALA A 28 -4.34 -5.64 19.39
CA ALA A 28 -5.33 -4.99 18.56
C ALA A 28 -4.94 -3.52 18.39
N SER A 29 -5.12 -2.99 17.20
CA SER A 29 -4.90 -1.57 16.91
C SER A 29 -6.06 -0.98 16.12
N VAL A 30 -6.30 0.29 16.32
CA VAL A 30 -7.21 1.12 15.54
C VAL A 30 -6.50 2.43 15.24
N GLY A 31 -6.69 2.94 14.03
CA GLY A 31 -6.08 4.20 13.60
C GLY A 31 -6.86 4.84 12.46
N ALA A 32 -6.46 6.03 12.08
CA ALA A 32 -6.95 6.69 10.89
C ALA A 32 -5.89 7.68 10.38
N ASP A 33 -5.67 7.71 9.08
CA ASP A 33 -4.89 8.75 8.41
C ASP A 33 -5.81 9.78 7.77
N LEU A 34 -5.45 11.06 7.91
CA LEU A 34 -6.00 12.14 7.11
C LEU A 34 -4.94 12.54 6.09
N VAL A 35 -5.23 12.36 4.80
CA VAL A 35 -4.25 12.58 3.72
C VAL A 35 -4.74 13.60 2.71
N SER A 36 -3.81 14.36 2.12
CA SER A 36 -4.10 15.37 1.10
C SER A 36 -4.32 14.76 -0.29
N GLY A 37 -4.03 13.48 -0.48
CA GLY A 37 -4.22 12.73 -1.72
C GLY A 37 -4.00 11.25 -1.51
N TYR A 38 -4.66 10.42 -2.30
CA TYR A 38 -4.52 8.98 -2.28
C TYR A 38 -3.67 8.50 -3.47
N ILE A 39 -2.36 8.36 -3.23
CA ILE A 39 -1.42 7.86 -4.25
C ILE A 39 -0.92 6.48 -3.83
N TRP A 40 -1.26 5.47 -4.61
CA TRP A 40 -0.94 4.07 -4.35
C TRP A 40 -0.11 3.48 -5.50
N ARG A 41 1.12 3.01 -5.21
CA ARG A 41 2.04 2.40 -6.18
C ARG A 41 2.21 3.26 -7.45
N GLY A 42 2.34 4.59 -7.27
CA GLY A 42 2.45 5.56 -8.35
C GLY A 42 1.14 5.91 -9.06
N GLN A 43 0.00 5.36 -8.63
CA GLN A 43 -1.33 5.65 -9.19
C GLN A 43 -2.07 6.67 -8.33
N ASP A 44 -2.72 7.63 -8.99
CA ASP A 44 -3.61 8.61 -8.35
C ASP A 44 -5.02 8.01 -8.23
N LEU A 45 -5.43 7.70 -7.01
CA LEU A 45 -6.73 7.11 -6.69
C LEU A 45 -7.70 8.12 -6.07
N GLY A 46 -7.27 9.37 -5.82
CA GLY A 46 -8.17 10.42 -5.35
C GLY A 46 -7.50 11.53 -4.54
N GLY A 47 -8.31 12.51 -4.18
CA GLY A 47 -7.93 13.70 -3.42
C GLY A 47 -7.87 13.45 -1.92
N VAL A 48 -8.25 14.48 -1.16
CA VAL A 48 -8.27 14.43 0.31
C VAL A 48 -9.15 13.29 0.80
N SER A 49 -8.61 12.43 1.65
CA SER A 49 -9.36 11.27 2.17
C SER A 49 -9.05 10.99 3.64
N ILE A 50 -10.00 10.30 4.28
CA ILE A 50 -9.85 9.69 5.61
C ILE A 50 -9.67 8.19 5.40
N GLN A 51 -8.62 7.63 6.02
CA GLN A 51 -8.21 6.25 5.81
C GLN A 51 -8.16 5.50 7.15
N PRO A 52 -9.32 4.98 7.63
CA PRO A 52 -9.40 4.22 8.87
C PRO A 52 -8.74 2.85 8.73
N SER A 53 -8.18 2.37 9.84
CA SER A 53 -7.58 1.04 9.95
C SER A 53 -7.97 0.35 11.26
N LEU A 54 -8.09 -0.97 11.21
CA LEU A 54 -8.32 -1.85 12.34
C LEU A 54 -7.52 -3.13 12.14
N SER A 55 -6.79 -3.59 13.16
CA SER A 55 -6.08 -4.86 13.05
C SER A 55 -6.03 -5.64 14.35
N VAL A 56 -5.86 -6.95 14.22
CA VAL A 56 -5.59 -7.87 15.32
C VAL A 56 -4.41 -8.77 14.91
N ALA A 57 -3.45 -8.96 15.82
CA ALA A 57 -2.29 -9.82 15.59
C ALA A 57 -2.07 -10.79 16.75
N TYR A 58 -1.60 -12.01 16.42
CA TYR A 58 -1.24 -13.05 17.37
C TYR A 58 -0.22 -14.03 16.78
N LYS A 59 0.94 -14.18 17.42
CA LYS A 59 1.99 -15.15 17.05
C LYS A 59 2.39 -15.09 15.56
N GLY A 60 2.54 -13.88 15.04
CA GLY A 60 2.92 -13.64 13.65
C GLY A 60 1.73 -13.58 12.68
N PHE A 61 0.56 -14.13 13.02
CA PHE A 61 -0.64 -13.95 12.22
C PHE A 61 -1.25 -12.56 12.45
N SER A 62 -1.82 -11.99 11.40
CA SER A 62 -2.54 -10.74 11.47
C SER A 62 -3.81 -10.79 10.61
N LEU A 63 -4.86 -10.13 11.10
CA LEU A 63 -6.07 -9.84 10.34
C LEU A 63 -6.30 -8.35 10.42
N GLY A 64 -6.46 -7.70 9.28
CA GLY A 64 -6.65 -6.26 9.19
C GLY A 64 -7.81 -5.88 8.29
N ALA A 65 -8.41 -4.74 8.59
CA ALA A 65 -9.32 -4.01 7.72
C ALA A 65 -8.78 -2.59 7.55
N TRP A 66 -8.74 -2.11 6.33
CA TRP A 66 -8.39 -0.75 5.97
C TRP A 66 -9.42 -0.20 5.00
N GLY A 67 -9.56 1.10 4.94
CA GLY A 67 -10.41 1.72 3.95
C GLY A 67 -9.96 3.11 3.59
N SER A 68 -10.48 3.64 2.48
CA SER A 68 -10.31 5.02 2.06
C SER A 68 -11.66 5.62 1.72
N ALA A 69 -11.93 6.81 2.25
CA ALA A 69 -13.12 7.59 1.96
C ALA A 69 -12.69 9.00 1.56
N GLY A 70 -12.67 9.26 0.25
CA GLY A 70 -12.43 10.60 -0.28
C GLY A 70 -13.59 11.55 0.01
N ILE A 71 -13.29 12.85 0.09
CA ILE A 71 -14.32 13.87 0.36
C ILE A 71 -15.09 14.24 -0.90
N GLU A 72 -14.51 14.08 -2.08
CA GLU A 72 -15.18 14.34 -3.34
C GLU A 72 -15.99 13.11 -3.80
N SER A 73 -17.10 13.34 -4.49
CA SER A 73 -17.96 12.26 -4.95
C SER A 73 -17.33 11.37 -6.02
N ALA A 74 -16.31 11.89 -6.71
CA ALA A 74 -15.55 11.20 -7.74
C ALA A 74 -14.39 10.38 -7.18
N ASP A 75 -14.00 10.61 -5.91
CA ASP A 75 -12.88 9.90 -5.29
C ASP A 75 -13.20 8.41 -5.12
N THR A 76 -12.17 7.59 -5.26
CA THR A 76 -12.24 6.17 -4.96
C THR A 76 -12.60 5.97 -3.49
N LYS A 77 -13.57 5.08 -3.23
CA LYS A 77 -13.85 4.53 -1.90
C LYS A 77 -13.46 3.08 -1.91
N GLU A 78 -12.77 2.67 -0.87
CA GLU A 78 -12.12 1.36 -0.81
C GLU A 78 -12.29 0.73 0.56
N LEU A 79 -12.41 -0.59 0.58
CA LEU A 79 -12.37 -1.41 1.78
C LEU A 79 -11.52 -2.65 1.49
N ASP A 80 -10.47 -2.82 2.26
CA ASP A 80 -9.52 -3.91 2.16
C ASP A 80 -9.60 -4.81 3.38
N LEU A 81 -9.56 -6.12 3.15
CA LEU A 81 -9.40 -7.12 4.19
C LEU A 81 -8.13 -7.91 3.94
N THR A 82 -7.21 -7.88 4.89
CA THR A 82 -5.91 -8.55 4.78
C THR A 82 -5.72 -9.62 5.84
N LEU A 83 -5.36 -10.82 5.42
CA LEU A 83 -4.84 -11.89 6.27
C LEU A 83 -3.34 -12.04 6.00
N GLY A 84 -2.52 -11.95 7.05
CA GLY A 84 -1.07 -11.99 6.94
C GLY A 84 -0.42 -12.93 7.94
N TYR A 85 0.83 -13.29 7.64
CA TYR A 85 1.76 -13.94 8.55
C TYR A 85 3.16 -13.37 8.36
N SER A 86 3.84 -13.07 9.47
CA SER A 86 5.22 -12.60 9.43
C SER A 86 6.08 -13.23 10.51
N THR A 87 7.35 -13.47 10.19
CA THR A 87 8.35 -14.01 11.13
C THR A 87 9.77 -13.75 10.62
N GLY A 88 10.66 -13.25 11.47
CA GLY A 88 12.10 -13.13 11.18
C GLY A 88 12.43 -12.33 9.91
N GLY A 89 11.69 -11.24 9.62
CA GLY A 89 11.83 -10.44 8.40
C GLY A 89 10.99 -10.96 7.22
N PHE A 90 10.60 -12.24 7.20
CA PHE A 90 9.71 -12.79 6.18
C PHE A 90 8.27 -12.36 6.41
N SER A 91 7.53 -12.07 5.33
CA SER A 91 6.10 -11.79 5.35
C SER A 91 5.39 -12.44 4.16
N ILE A 92 4.16 -12.87 4.39
CA ILE A 92 3.23 -13.30 3.36
C ILE A 92 1.84 -12.82 3.73
N SER A 93 1.04 -12.38 2.75
CA SER A 93 -0.35 -12.00 2.97
C SER A 93 -1.23 -12.23 1.76
N VAL A 94 -2.53 -12.21 2.01
CA VAL A 94 -3.57 -12.13 0.99
C VAL A 94 -4.47 -10.96 1.37
N THR A 95 -4.74 -10.09 0.39
CA THR A 95 -5.63 -8.94 0.54
C THR A 95 -6.78 -9.06 -0.45
N ASP A 96 -7.98 -8.83 0.03
CA ASP A 96 -9.19 -8.58 -0.74
C ASP A 96 -9.42 -7.07 -0.78
N TYR A 97 -9.13 -6.45 -1.92
CA TYR A 97 -9.44 -5.05 -2.20
C TYR A 97 -10.85 -4.96 -2.78
N TRP A 98 -11.71 -4.14 -2.21
CA TRP A 98 -12.99 -3.82 -2.79
C TRP A 98 -13.09 -2.33 -3.10
N PHE A 99 -13.26 -2.02 -4.39
CA PHE A 99 -13.44 -0.65 -4.88
C PHE A 99 -14.92 -0.36 -5.15
N ASN A 100 -15.42 0.79 -4.72
CA ASN A 100 -16.77 1.20 -5.07
C ASN A 100 -16.84 1.66 -6.54
N GLY A 101 -18.07 1.76 -7.08
CA GLY A 101 -18.32 2.21 -8.46
C GLY A 101 -18.66 1.09 -9.43
N GLY A 102 -18.59 -0.16 -8.98
CA GLY A 102 -19.03 -1.36 -9.69
C GLY A 102 -20.07 -2.15 -8.89
N PRO A 103 -20.07 -3.49 -8.99
CA PRO A 103 -20.94 -4.36 -8.21
C PRO A 103 -20.73 -4.19 -6.70
N GLY A 104 -21.81 -4.36 -5.93
CA GLY A 104 -21.78 -4.24 -4.47
C GLY A 104 -20.86 -5.24 -3.80
N TYR A 105 -20.48 -4.97 -2.54
CA TYR A 105 -19.50 -5.73 -1.76
C TYR A 105 -19.70 -7.26 -1.76
N PHE A 106 -20.91 -7.77 -1.68
CA PHE A 106 -21.18 -9.21 -1.66
C PHE A 106 -21.20 -9.88 -3.05
N HIS A 107 -20.75 -9.16 -4.09
CA HIS A 107 -20.74 -9.68 -5.45
C HIS A 107 -19.34 -10.22 -5.83
N TYR A 108 -19.08 -11.49 -5.51
CA TYR A 108 -17.83 -12.20 -5.76
C TYR A 108 -17.82 -12.98 -7.09
N GLY A 109 -18.41 -12.43 -8.14
CA GLY A 109 -18.45 -13.06 -9.47
C GLY A 109 -17.08 -13.15 -10.13
N THR A 110 -16.87 -14.17 -10.99
CA THR A 110 -15.57 -14.39 -11.66
C THR A 110 -15.25 -13.36 -12.75
N HIS A 111 -16.26 -12.72 -13.33
CA HIS A 111 -16.10 -11.82 -14.48
C HIS A 111 -16.76 -10.44 -14.28
N HIS A 112 -17.44 -10.24 -13.17
CA HIS A 112 -18.12 -9.00 -12.88
C HIS A 112 -18.13 -8.76 -11.38
N THR A 113 -17.04 -8.21 -10.89
CA THR A 113 -16.83 -7.92 -9.47
C THR A 113 -15.99 -6.66 -9.32
N SER A 114 -16.11 -5.98 -8.18
CA SER A 114 -15.21 -4.90 -7.76
C SER A 114 -14.14 -5.37 -6.79
N HIS A 115 -14.04 -6.69 -6.56
CA HIS A 115 -12.98 -7.26 -5.72
C HIS A 115 -11.75 -7.57 -6.54
N VAL A 116 -10.58 -7.28 -5.99
CA VAL A 116 -9.25 -7.72 -6.46
C VAL A 116 -8.59 -8.50 -5.34
N PHE A 117 -8.17 -9.73 -5.61
CA PHE A 117 -7.45 -10.56 -4.65
C PHE A 117 -5.97 -10.58 -4.99
N GLU A 118 -5.15 -10.06 -4.08
CA GLU A 118 -3.70 -9.99 -4.22
C GLU A 118 -3.00 -10.87 -3.20
N ALA A 119 -1.99 -11.61 -3.63
CA ALA A 119 -1.02 -12.28 -2.78
C ALA A 119 0.26 -11.46 -2.70
N GLN A 120 0.83 -11.34 -1.50
CA GLN A 120 2.09 -10.67 -1.24
C GLN A 120 3.06 -11.63 -0.59
N ILE A 121 4.34 -11.55 -0.98
CA ILE A 121 5.48 -12.13 -0.29
C ILE A 121 6.56 -11.08 -0.15
N GLY A 122 7.20 -11.00 1.02
CA GLY A 122 8.23 -10.01 1.28
C GLY A 122 9.32 -10.49 2.22
N TYR A 123 10.44 -9.78 2.18
CA TYR A 123 11.52 -9.96 3.14
C TYR A 123 12.15 -8.62 3.50
N ASP A 124 12.23 -8.35 4.80
CA ASP A 124 12.92 -7.21 5.38
C ASP A 124 14.32 -7.62 5.86
N PHE A 125 15.35 -7.08 5.19
CA PHE A 125 16.76 -7.25 5.53
C PHE A 125 17.25 -6.20 6.55
N GLY A 126 16.38 -5.31 7.01
CA GLY A 126 16.69 -4.16 7.85
C GLY A 126 16.97 -2.89 7.03
N PRO A 127 18.10 -2.77 6.33
CA PRO A 127 18.37 -1.59 5.49
C PRO A 127 17.62 -1.57 4.17
N LEU A 128 17.03 -2.69 3.77
CA LEU A 128 16.28 -2.85 2.52
C LEU A 128 15.15 -3.86 2.73
N ALA A 129 13.94 -3.51 2.33
CA ALA A 129 12.82 -4.42 2.21
C ALA A 129 12.52 -4.70 0.72
N VAL A 130 12.21 -5.95 0.41
CA VAL A 130 11.85 -6.41 -0.93
C VAL A 130 10.47 -7.04 -0.86
N ASN A 131 9.53 -6.60 -1.71
CA ASN A 131 8.19 -7.17 -1.75
C ASN A 131 7.80 -7.51 -3.19
N TRP A 132 7.03 -8.58 -3.32
CA TRP A 132 6.37 -8.99 -4.54
C TRP A 132 4.88 -9.15 -4.27
N TYR A 133 4.07 -8.59 -5.15
CA TYR A 133 2.61 -8.62 -5.12
C TYR A 133 2.09 -9.17 -6.44
N THR A 134 1.02 -9.95 -6.40
CA THR A 134 0.37 -10.49 -7.61
C THR A 134 -1.13 -10.58 -7.41
N ASN A 135 -1.89 -9.97 -8.30
CA ASN A 135 -3.33 -10.16 -8.38
C ASN A 135 -3.62 -11.55 -8.96
N PHE A 136 -4.31 -12.40 -8.21
CA PHE A 136 -4.55 -13.77 -8.63
C PHE A 136 -6.02 -14.08 -8.92
N ALA A 137 -6.95 -13.22 -8.48
CA ALA A 137 -8.39 -13.38 -8.69
C ALA A 137 -9.12 -12.03 -8.69
N GLY A 138 -10.39 -12.04 -9.07
CA GLY A 138 -11.25 -10.86 -9.11
C GLY A 138 -11.05 -10.00 -10.35
N ALA A 139 -11.21 -8.68 -10.21
CA ALA A 139 -11.11 -7.68 -11.27
C ALA A 139 -9.65 -7.28 -11.52
N ASP A 140 -8.82 -8.25 -11.89
CA ASP A 140 -7.45 -8.00 -12.31
C ASP A 140 -7.40 -7.29 -13.67
N GLY A 141 -6.26 -6.69 -13.98
CA GLY A 141 -5.96 -6.19 -15.31
C GLY A 141 -5.79 -7.28 -16.36
N VAL A 142 -5.70 -6.86 -17.62
CA VAL A 142 -5.44 -7.73 -18.76
C VAL A 142 -4.07 -7.46 -19.37
N ASN A 143 -3.52 -8.48 -20.03
CA ASN A 143 -2.34 -8.37 -20.87
C ASN A 143 -2.70 -7.84 -22.26
N LYS A 144 -1.69 -7.68 -23.13
CA LYS A 144 -1.87 -7.22 -24.52
C LYS A 144 -2.77 -8.11 -25.39
N ASP A 145 -2.98 -9.37 -25.00
CA ASP A 145 -3.80 -10.33 -25.71
C ASP A 145 -5.25 -10.37 -25.17
N GLY A 146 -5.55 -9.56 -24.12
CA GLY A 146 -6.86 -9.49 -23.47
C GLY A 146 -7.09 -10.56 -22.42
N ASP A 147 -6.08 -11.37 -22.09
CA ASP A 147 -6.15 -12.39 -21.05
C ASP A 147 -5.81 -11.79 -19.68
N ARG A 148 -6.24 -12.44 -18.60
CA ARG A 148 -5.87 -12.06 -17.22
C ARG A 148 -4.36 -11.90 -17.10
N ALA A 149 -3.92 -10.72 -16.68
CA ALA A 149 -2.50 -10.38 -16.63
C ALA A 149 -1.76 -10.96 -15.42
N TYR A 150 -2.48 -11.37 -14.37
CA TYR A 150 -1.87 -11.61 -13.05
C TYR A 150 -0.99 -10.43 -12.66
N SER A 151 -1.59 -9.24 -12.73
CA SER A 151 -0.90 -7.96 -12.56
C SER A 151 -0.05 -7.99 -11.32
N SER A 152 1.25 -7.74 -11.49
CA SER A 152 2.22 -7.85 -10.40
C SER A 152 2.98 -6.56 -10.20
N TYR A 153 3.37 -6.34 -8.95
CA TYR A 153 4.17 -5.20 -8.52
C TYR A 153 5.32 -5.68 -7.65
N ILE A 154 6.51 -5.15 -7.88
CA ILE A 154 7.70 -5.40 -7.09
C ILE A 154 8.13 -4.09 -6.47
N SER A 155 8.43 -4.05 -5.18
CA SER A 155 9.03 -2.87 -4.55
C SER A 155 10.34 -3.18 -3.84
N LEU A 156 11.22 -2.18 -3.86
CA LEU A 156 12.42 -2.09 -3.04
C LEU A 156 12.29 -0.83 -2.19
N ALA A 157 12.26 -0.97 -0.87
CA ALA A 157 12.13 0.13 0.06
C ALA A 157 13.32 0.18 1.04
N ALA A 158 13.92 1.36 1.19
CA ALA A 158 15.07 1.59 2.06
C ALA A 158 14.70 2.64 3.13
N PRO A 159 14.49 2.24 4.39
CA PRO A 159 14.31 3.17 5.51
C PRO A 159 15.66 3.75 5.96
N PHE A 160 15.68 5.04 6.33
CA PHE A 160 16.85 5.69 6.91
C PHE A 160 16.47 6.89 7.77
N LYS A 161 17.39 7.36 8.61
CA LYS A 161 17.19 8.54 9.46
C LYS A 161 18.08 9.67 8.99
N LEU A 162 17.51 10.85 8.78
CA LEU A 162 18.25 12.04 8.39
C LEU A 162 17.60 13.31 8.97
N ALA A 163 18.41 14.18 9.56
CA ALA A 163 17.98 15.47 10.11
C ALA A 163 16.83 15.39 11.14
N GLY A 164 16.76 14.30 11.91
CA GLY A 164 15.72 14.09 12.93
C GLY A 164 14.36 13.68 12.37
N LEU A 165 14.33 13.24 11.12
CA LEU A 165 13.17 12.66 10.45
C LEU A 165 13.43 11.18 10.14
N ASP A 166 12.39 10.39 10.09
CA ASP A 166 12.38 9.04 9.56
C ASP A 166 12.02 9.10 8.07
N TRP A 167 12.90 8.57 7.22
CA TRP A 167 12.77 8.60 5.77
C TRP A 167 12.58 7.19 5.21
N THR A 168 11.87 7.10 4.10
CA THR A 168 11.81 5.89 3.27
C THR A 168 11.94 6.30 1.80
N ALA A 169 12.94 5.73 1.11
CA ALA A 169 13.04 5.78 -0.34
C ALA A 169 12.50 4.46 -0.90
N GLU A 170 11.66 4.52 -1.92
CA GLU A 170 11.08 3.33 -2.56
C GLU A 170 11.16 3.45 -4.07
N ILE A 171 11.39 2.33 -4.72
CA ILE A 171 11.20 2.14 -6.16
C ILE A 171 10.30 0.93 -6.37
N GLY A 172 9.30 1.10 -7.24
CA GLY A 172 8.33 0.08 -7.61
C GLY A 172 8.21 -0.09 -9.12
N ALA A 173 7.99 -1.33 -9.52
CA ALA A 173 7.91 -1.69 -10.93
C ALA A 173 6.91 -2.82 -11.14
N THR A 174 6.30 -2.86 -12.33
CA THR A 174 5.60 -4.03 -12.81
C THR A 174 6.53 -4.88 -13.68
N PRO A 175 6.58 -6.23 -13.47
CA PRO A 175 7.54 -7.09 -14.17
C PRO A 175 7.13 -7.49 -15.58
N TRP A 176 5.83 -7.37 -15.94
CA TRP A 176 5.31 -7.76 -17.24
C TRP A 176 4.09 -6.92 -17.66
N ALA A 177 3.67 -7.08 -18.91
CA ALA A 177 2.57 -6.36 -19.52
C ALA A 177 1.24 -6.59 -18.77
N ASN A 178 0.61 -5.51 -18.32
CA ASN A 178 -0.71 -5.45 -17.73
C ASN A 178 -1.23 -4.01 -17.77
N ASP A 179 -2.53 -3.82 -17.78
CA ASP A 179 -3.17 -2.51 -17.75
C ASP A 179 -3.56 -2.05 -16.33
N PHE A 180 -3.19 -2.82 -15.30
CA PHE A 180 -3.43 -2.47 -13.90
C PHE A 180 -2.34 -1.53 -13.34
N TYR A 181 -1.05 -1.87 -13.55
CA TYR A 181 0.10 -1.09 -13.09
C TYR A 181 0.87 -0.41 -14.22
N ASN A 182 0.80 -0.95 -15.44
CA ASN A 182 1.52 -0.45 -16.61
C ASN A 182 0.66 0.49 -17.45
N VAL A 183 -0.03 1.43 -16.79
CA VAL A 183 -0.75 2.50 -17.46
C VAL A 183 0.26 3.51 -17.99
N SER A 184 0.15 3.89 -19.27
CA SER A 184 1.04 4.85 -19.91
C SER A 184 0.37 6.21 -20.11
N ALA A 185 1.15 7.29 -20.09
CA ALA A 185 0.71 8.61 -20.53
C ALA A 185 0.26 8.59 -21.99
N ASP A 186 0.90 7.76 -22.83
CA ASP A 186 0.44 7.44 -24.18
C ASP A 186 -0.52 6.23 -24.12
N PRO A 187 -1.83 6.44 -24.39
CA PRO A 187 -2.82 5.37 -24.33
C PRO A 187 -2.53 4.19 -25.27
N GLU A 188 -1.83 4.40 -26.39
CA GLU A 188 -1.46 3.34 -27.33
C GLU A 188 -0.39 2.41 -26.75
N CYS A 189 0.33 2.86 -25.73
CA CYS A 189 1.38 2.09 -25.05
C CYS A 189 0.91 1.47 -23.73
N SER A 190 -0.29 1.79 -23.24
CA SER A 190 -0.80 1.23 -21.97
C SER A 190 -0.96 -0.28 -22.05
N GLY A 191 -0.42 -0.98 -21.03
CA GLY A 191 -0.47 -2.44 -20.92
C GLY A 191 0.35 -3.21 -21.93
N SER A 192 0.95 -2.55 -22.93
CA SER A 192 1.63 -3.18 -24.06
C SER A 192 3.07 -3.59 -23.78
N ASP A 193 3.73 -2.87 -22.87
CA ASP A 193 5.14 -3.11 -22.55
C ASP A 193 5.29 -4.15 -21.44
N GLY A 194 6.46 -4.77 -21.38
CA GLY A 194 6.79 -5.73 -20.35
C GLY A 194 7.09 -5.06 -19.01
N PHE A 195 8.37 -5.06 -18.62
CA PHE A 195 8.83 -4.40 -17.40
C PHE A 195 8.70 -2.88 -17.49
N ALA A 196 8.13 -2.26 -16.43
CA ALA A 196 8.07 -0.81 -16.31
C ALA A 196 8.21 -0.35 -14.87
N VAL A 197 9.02 0.69 -14.62
CA VAL A 197 9.04 1.41 -13.35
C VAL A 197 7.81 2.32 -13.30
N CYS A 198 6.97 2.14 -12.29
CA CYS A 198 5.72 2.89 -12.12
C CYS A 198 5.65 3.66 -10.79
N ASP A 199 6.62 3.51 -9.89
CA ASP A 199 6.70 4.26 -8.63
C ASP A 199 8.17 4.56 -8.30
N ILE A 200 8.48 5.82 -8.07
CA ILE A 200 9.71 6.26 -7.42
C ILE A 200 9.28 7.26 -6.36
N SER A 201 9.46 6.91 -5.09
CA SER A 201 8.97 7.76 -4.02
C SER A 201 10.00 8.00 -2.92
N LEU A 202 9.86 9.15 -2.26
CA LEU A 202 10.61 9.54 -1.08
C LEU A 202 9.63 10.11 -0.07
N GLY A 203 9.51 9.44 1.06
CA GLY A 203 8.67 9.87 2.18
C GLY A 203 9.50 10.24 3.39
N ALA A 204 8.94 11.14 4.21
CA ALA A 204 9.49 11.51 5.50
C ALA A 204 8.38 11.62 6.53
N SER A 205 8.65 11.20 7.77
CA SER A 205 7.72 11.33 8.88
C SER A 205 8.40 11.85 10.15
N LYS A 206 7.57 12.41 11.02
CA LYS A 206 7.98 12.90 12.33
C LYS A 206 6.81 12.94 13.29
N GLU A 207 7.06 12.53 14.53
CA GLU A 207 6.16 12.81 15.66
C GLU A 207 6.12 14.31 15.96
N ILE A 208 4.93 14.92 15.85
CA ILE A 208 4.70 16.31 16.25
C ILE A 208 4.09 16.31 17.64
N LYS A 209 4.84 16.80 18.63
CA LYS A 209 4.35 16.94 19.99
C LYS A 209 3.36 18.10 20.05
N ILE A 210 2.10 17.80 20.39
CA ILE A 210 1.04 18.79 20.56
C ILE A 210 0.93 19.22 22.02
N THR A 211 0.98 18.23 22.94
CA THR A 211 1.04 18.46 24.39
C THR A 211 2.10 17.56 25.02
N ASP A 212 2.30 17.62 26.34
CA ASP A 212 3.23 16.70 27.01
C ASP A 212 2.79 15.23 26.98
N SER A 213 1.51 14.98 26.76
CA SER A 213 0.92 13.64 26.74
C SER A 213 0.33 13.23 25.38
N PHE A 214 0.39 14.09 24.37
CA PHE A 214 -0.20 13.84 23.06
C PHE A 214 0.71 14.30 21.94
N SER A 215 1.03 13.37 21.03
CA SER A 215 1.77 13.62 19.80
C SER A 215 0.97 13.05 18.63
N VAL A 216 1.17 13.64 17.45
CA VAL A 216 0.57 13.21 16.18
C VAL A 216 1.69 12.99 15.18
N PRO A 217 1.84 11.79 14.61
CA PRO A 217 2.71 11.55 13.48
C PRO A 217 2.24 12.38 12.28
N ALA A 218 3.13 13.17 11.71
CA ALA A 218 2.92 13.84 10.45
C ALA A 218 3.87 13.27 9.41
N PHE A 219 3.43 13.18 8.18
CA PHE A 219 4.24 12.68 7.09
C PHE A 219 4.03 13.48 5.80
N ALA A 220 5.03 13.42 4.92
CA ALA A 220 4.95 13.89 3.55
C ALA A 220 5.66 12.93 2.63
N LYS A 221 5.13 12.75 1.41
CA LYS A 221 5.69 11.87 0.38
C LYS A 221 5.65 12.55 -0.99
N VAL A 222 6.78 12.51 -1.70
CA VAL A 222 6.84 12.78 -3.13
C VAL A 222 6.85 11.45 -3.85
N THR A 223 6.04 11.35 -4.89
CA THR A 223 5.99 10.17 -5.78
C THR A 223 6.04 10.65 -7.22
N VAL A 224 6.85 10.00 -8.04
CA VAL A 224 6.82 10.16 -9.50
C VAL A 224 6.54 8.80 -10.14
N ASN A 225 5.67 8.79 -11.15
CA ASN A 225 5.39 7.63 -11.98
C ASN A 225 5.92 7.90 -13.39
N PRO A 226 7.04 7.27 -13.79
CA PRO A 226 7.62 7.50 -15.12
C PRO A 226 6.74 7.03 -16.28
N ARG A 227 5.80 6.07 -16.03
CA ARG A 227 4.90 5.56 -17.09
C ARG A 227 3.75 6.50 -17.40
N THR A 228 3.17 7.10 -16.37
CA THR A 228 2.06 8.07 -16.52
C THR A 228 2.57 9.51 -16.66
N GLU A 229 3.91 9.72 -16.53
CA GLU A 229 4.52 11.05 -16.41
C GLU A 229 3.95 11.86 -15.23
N GLY A 230 3.37 11.17 -14.25
CA GLY A 230 2.76 11.77 -13.07
C GLY A 230 3.79 12.13 -11.99
N ALA A 231 3.53 13.23 -11.29
CA ALA A 231 4.29 13.64 -10.10
C ALA A 231 3.34 14.13 -9.03
N TYR A 232 3.49 13.62 -7.81
CA TYR A 232 2.55 13.84 -6.72
C TYR A 232 3.28 14.24 -5.45
N PHE A 233 2.64 15.09 -4.66
CA PHE A 233 3.07 15.45 -3.31
C PHE A 233 1.91 15.24 -2.35
N VAL A 234 2.07 14.32 -1.43
CA VAL A 234 1.08 13.98 -0.41
C VAL A 234 1.63 14.34 0.96
N PHE A 235 0.79 14.89 1.81
CA PHE A 235 1.05 15.03 3.24
C PHE A 235 -0.13 14.51 4.05
N GLY A 236 0.11 14.10 5.29
CA GLY A 236 -0.93 13.56 6.14
C GLY A 236 -0.58 13.57 7.62
N LEU A 237 -1.61 13.25 8.41
CA LEU A 237 -1.54 13.06 9.85
C LEU A 237 -2.11 11.69 10.20
N SER A 238 -1.47 10.98 11.13
CA SER A 238 -1.91 9.67 11.63
C SER A 238 -2.44 9.79 13.07
N PHE A 239 -3.54 9.12 13.37
CA PHE A 239 -4.23 9.14 14.68
C PHE A 239 -4.43 7.74 15.24
#